data_3a0a74481f9eb513243f8051239a53a4
#
_entry.id   3a0a74481f9eb513243f8051239a53a4
#
_cell.length_a   1.000
_cell.length_b   1.000
_cell.length_c   1.000
_cell.angle_alpha   90.00
_cell.angle_beta   90.00
_cell.angle_gamma   90.00
#
_symmetry.space_group_name_H-M   'P 1'
#
loop_
_entity.id
_entity.type
_entity.pdbx_description
1 polymer ?
#
loop_
_entity_poly.entity_id
_entity_poly.type
_entity_poly.pdbx_seq_one_letter_code
_entity_poly.pdbx_strand_id
1 'polypeptide(L)'
;AKRQLYGRVGIDLFAGPTETLVIADETSDAEICAVDLLGQAEHGPTSPAILLTNSKKLAEDTLAEVDRQLTILPTADIAKNSWKEYGQVILCESLDEMVQVADELAFEHVQIMTEDIDYFLNNMTNYGALFLGSRTNVAFGDKVIGTNHTLPTKTAARYTGGLWVGKFIKTCTYQKVLTDEASSKIGEYCSRLCALEGFSGHGEQANIRVRRYGGRNIKPYAAAE
;
A
#
# COMPACT_ATOMS: atom_id res chain seq x y z
N ALA A 1 13.89 9.00 -11.68
CA ALA A 1 13.43 8.41 -12.96
C ALA A 1 11.94 8.15 -12.96
N LYS A 2 11.36 7.27 -12.08
CA LYS A 2 9.93 6.90 -12.09
C LYS A 2 8.98 8.11 -12.08
N ARG A 3 9.20 9.13 -11.23
CA ARG A 3 8.36 10.34 -11.18
C ARG A 3 8.33 11.13 -12.49
N GLN A 4 9.44 11.16 -13.24
CA GLN A 4 9.54 11.89 -14.51
C GLN A 4 8.84 11.17 -15.67
N LEU A 5 8.69 9.85 -15.55
CA LEU A 5 8.08 9.01 -16.58
C LEU A 5 6.58 8.79 -16.34
N TYR A 6 6.11 8.96 -15.11
CA TYR A 6 4.70 8.74 -14.76
C TYR A 6 3.78 9.63 -15.62
N GLY A 7 2.73 9.02 -16.13
CA GLY A 7 1.77 9.62 -17.05
C GLY A 7 2.03 9.26 -18.51
N ARG A 8 3.29 9.20 -18.95
CA ARG A 8 3.64 8.67 -20.30
C ARG A 8 3.70 7.15 -20.29
N VAL A 9 4.09 6.56 -19.16
CA VAL A 9 4.08 5.13 -18.90
C VAL A 9 3.46 4.86 -17.53
N GLY A 10 2.90 3.67 -17.33
CA GLY A 10 2.41 3.24 -16.03
C GLY A 10 3.58 2.97 -15.09
N ILE A 11 3.40 3.30 -13.82
CA ILE A 11 4.38 3.04 -12.76
C ILE A 11 3.72 2.12 -11.72
N ASP A 12 4.45 1.14 -11.25
CA ASP A 12 4.01 0.21 -10.22
C ASP A 12 3.71 0.94 -8.89
N LEU A 13 4.75 1.57 -8.32
CA LEU A 13 4.68 2.40 -7.11
C LEU A 13 5.95 3.25 -6.98
N PHE A 14 5.90 4.23 -6.09
CA PHE A 14 7.05 4.99 -5.65
C PHE A 14 7.52 4.46 -4.31
N ALA A 15 8.54 3.59 -4.31
CA ALA A 15 9.14 3.05 -3.11
C ALA A 15 10.05 4.08 -2.41
N GLY A 16 10.08 4.02 -1.09
CA GLY A 16 11.05 4.67 -0.22
C GLY A 16 12.12 3.68 0.30
N PRO A 17 12.82 4.02 1.39
CA PRO A 17 13.66 3.08 2.12
C PRO A 17 12.82 1.90 2.60
N THR A 18 13.42 0.71 2.63
CA THR A 18 12.76 -0.46 3.19
C THR A 18 12.52 -0.29 4.69
N GLU A 19 11.48 -0.90 5.20
CA GLU A 19 11.05 -0.82 6.59
C GLU A 19 10.52 -2.16 7.07
N THR A 20 10.76 -2.49 8.34
CA THR A 20 10.27 -3.74 8.94
C THR A 20 9.67 -3.52 10.32
N LEU A 21 8.59 -4.23 10.57
CA LEU A 21 7.92 -4.35 11.85
C LEU A 21 7.95 -5.81 12.29
N VAL A 22 8.54 -6.09 13.43
CA VAL A 22 8.48 -7.39 14.09
C VAL A 22 7.46 -7.30 15.23
N ILE A 23 6.40 -8.08 15.14
CA ILE A 23 5.37 -8.20 16.17
C ILE A 23 5.60 -9.51 16.91
N ALA A 24 5.89 -9.44 18.20
CA ALA A 24 6.32 -10.59 18.97
C ALA A 24 5.79 -10.55 20.42
N ASP A 25 5.56 -11.69 21.01
CA ASP A 25 5.18 -11.87 22.42
C ASP A 25 6.25 -12.66 23.20
N GLU A 26 5.94 -12.99 24.45
CA GLU A 26 6.87 -13.72 25.34
C GLU A 26 7.29 -15.11 24.84
N THR A 27 6.58 -15.70 23.88
CA THR A 27 6.91 -16.99 23.28
C THR A 27 8.00 -16.92 22.23
N SER A 28 8.36 -15.70 21.83
CA SER A 28 9.32 -15.43 20.76
C SER A 28 10.76 -15.50 21.24
N ASP A 29 11.65 -15.83 20.31
CA ASP A 29 13.09 -15.84 20.50
C ASP A 29 13.68 -14.46 20.24
N ALA A 30 14.32 -13.86 21.26
CA ALA A 30 14.93 -12.52 21.17
C ALA A 30 16.07 -12.44 20.15
N GLU A 31 16.84 -13.52 19.96
CA GLU A 31 17.90 -13.55 18.95
C GLU A 31 17.31 -13.50 17.54
N ILE A 32 16.25 -14.25 17.28
CA ILE A 32 15.54 -14.20 15.98
C ILE A 32 14.98 -12.81 15.74
N CYS A 33 14.33 -12.19 16.73
CA CYS A 33 13.82 -10.82 16.61
C CYS A 33 14.94 -9.83 16.26
N ALA A 34 16.06 -9.88 16.95
CA ALA A 34 17.18 -8.97 16.73
C ALA A 34 17.81 -9.16 15.34
N VAL A 35 17.99 -10.41 14.90
CA VAL A 35 18.58 -10.71 13.58
C VAL A 35 17.67 -10.23 12.47
N ASP A 36 16.35 -10.45 12.58
CA ASP A 36 15.40 -10.00 11.55
C ASP A 36 15.29 -8.47 11.48
N LEU A 37 15.33 -7.77 12.61
CA LEU A 37 15.38 -6.31 12.66
C LEU A 37 16.66 -5.76 12.01
N LEU A 38 17.82 -6.30 12.36
CA LEU A 38 19.10 -5.83 11.84
C LEU A 38 19.31 -6.22 10.38
N GLY A 39 18.77 -7.37 9.94
CA GLY A 39 18.80 -7.81 8.55
C GLY A 39 18.06 -6.84 7.60
N GLN A 40 17.05 -6.11 8.09
CA GLN A 40 16.44 -5.03 7.33
C GLN A 40 17.16 -3.69 7.51
N ALA A 41 17.65 -3.40 8.70
CA ALA A 41 18.40 -2.18 8.99
C ALA A 41 19.68 -2.05 8.13
N GLU A 42 20.26 -3.17 7.66
CA GLU A 42 21.46 -3.17 6.80
C GLU A 42 21.24 -2.63 5.39
N HIS A 43 19.96 -2.51 4.92
CA HIS A 43 19.64 -2.00 3.59
C HIS A 43 20.03 -0.52 3.40
N GLY A 44 20.15 0.25 4.47
CA GLY A 44 20.58 1.63 4.39
C GLY A 44 20.35 2.43 5.68
N PRO A 45 20.97 3.61 5.80
CA PRO A 45 20.95 4.38 7.04
C PRO A 45 19.59 4.97 7.41
N THR A 46 18.59 4.81 6.55
CA THR A 46 17.23 5.35 6.75
C THR A 46 16.13 4.28 6.71
N SER A 47 16.50 3.03 7.02
CA SER A 47 15.60 1.87 7.01
C SER A 47 15.04 1.61 8.41
N PRO A 48 13.78 1.98 8.71
CA PRO A 48 13.19 1.74 10.02
C PRO A 48 13.07 0.25 10.32
N ALA A 49 13.40 -0.12 11.56
CA ALA A 49 13.25 -1.45 12.10
C ALA A 49 12.60 -1.34 13.49
N ILE A 50 11.37 -1.83 13.65
CA ILE A 50 10.60 -1.65 14.87
C ILE A 50 10.21 -3.01 15.46
N LEU A 51 10.47 -3.19 16.75
CA LEU A 51 9.87 -4.25 17.55
C LEU A 51 8.58 -3.74 18.20
N LEU A 52 7.50 -4.44 18.00
CA LEU A 52 6.23 -4.22 18.66
C LEU A 52 5.91 -5.43 19.53
N THR A 53 5.78 -5.27 20.84
CA THR A 53 5.61 -6.37 21.76
C THR A 53 4.74 -6.00 22.97
N ASN A 54 4.08 -6.99 23.56
CA ASN A 54 3.42 -6.86 24.85
C ASN A 54 4.26 -7.44 26.01
N SER A 55 5.48 -7.92 25.73
CA SER A 55 6.38 -8.50 26.72
C SER A 55 7.57 -7.57 26.99
N LYS A 56 7.59 -6.96 28.18
CA LYS A 56 8.73 -6.15 28.61
C LYS A 56 10.04 -6.95 28.62
N LYS A 57 9.96 -8.22 29.05
CA LYS A 57 11.13 -9.09 29.07
C LYS A 57 11.68 -9.32 27.67
N LEU A 58 10.84 -9.63 26.70
CA LEU A 58 11.27 -9.81 25.31
C LEU A 58 11.89 -8.51 24.75
N ALA A 59 11.30 -7.37 25.07
CA ALA A 59 11.83 -6.07 24.65
C ALA A 59 13.26 -5.86 25.15
N GLU A 60 13.52 -6.12 26.45
CA GLU A 60 14.84 -6.00 27.08
C GLU A 60 15.83 -7.01 26.50
N ASP A 61 15.43 -8.28 26.37
CA ASP A 61 16.25 -9.35 25.81
C ASP A 61 16.61 -9.06 24.33
N THR A 62 15.67 -8.57 23.51
CA THR A 62 15.91 -8.21 22.12
C THR A 62 16.88 -7.04 22.00
N LEU A 63 16.78 -6.03 22.86
CA LEU A 63 17.76 -4.92 22.88
C LEU A 63 19.15 -5.41 23.18
N ALA A 64 19.31 -6.32 24.16
CA ALA A 64 20.60 -6.93 24.49
C ALA A 64 21.15 -7.76 23.31
N GLU A 65 20.28 -8.49 22.60
CA GLU A 65 20.66 -9.25 21.41
C GLU A 65 21.03 -8.33 20.23
N VAL A 66 20.35 -7.23 20.02
CA VAL A 66 20.74 -6.22 19.01
C VAL A 66 22.15 -5.72 19.28
N ASP A 67 22.46 -5.36 20.53
CA ASP A 67 23.80 -4.92 20.91
C ASP A 67 24.85 -6.02 20.65
N ARG A 68 24.54 -7.26 20.99
CA ARG A 68 25.42 -8.40 20.73
C ARG A 68 25.61 -8.63 19.22
N GLN A 69 24.57 -8.68 18.45
CA GLN A 69 24.63 -8.91 16.99
C GLN A 69 25.42 -7.81 16.27
N LEU A 70 25.30 -6.57 16.70
CA LEU A 70 26.09 -5.46 16.15
C LEU A 70 27.61 -5.58 16.41
N THR A 71 28.04 -6.50 17.26
CA THR A 71 29.50 -6.78 17.44
C THR A 71 30.02 -7.82 16.46
N ILE A 72 29.16 -8.63 15.84
CA ILE A 72 29.57 -9.77 15.00
C ILE A 72 29.04 -9.67 13.54
N LEU A 73 28.03 -8.84 13.29
CA LEU A 73 27.44 -8.72 11.97
C LEU A 73 28.39 -8.04 10.98
N PRO A 74 28.67 -8.62 9.80
CA PRO A 74 29.56 -8.00 8.81
C PRO A 74 29.11 -6.61 8.33
N THR A 75 27.81 -6.34 8.36
CA THR A 75 27.16 -5.09 7.94
C THR A 75 26.84 -4.17 9.11
N ALA A 76 27.44 -4.41 10.28
CA ALA A 76 27.16 -3.69 11.52
C ALA A 76 27.26 -2.17 11.40
N ASP A 77 28.19 -1.63 10.62
CA ASP A 77 28.35 -0.18 10.46
C ASP A 77 27.10 0.49 9.85
N ILE A 78 26.46 -0.18 8.89
CA ILE A 78 25.23 0.33 8.27
C ILE A 78 24.05 0.09 9.20
N ALA A 79 23.87 -1.14 9.68
CA ALA A 79 22.75 -1.54 10.53
C ALA A 79 22.72 -0.73 11.84
N LYS A 80 23.88 -0.47 12.45
CA LYS A 80 24.01 0.34 13.67
C LYS A 80 23.52 1.78 13.48
N ASN A 81 23.88 2.40 12.35
CA ASN A 81 23.44 3.76 12.06
C ASN A 81 21.94 3.82 11.86
N SER A 82 21.39 2.87 11.10
CA SER A 82 19.95 2.79 10.88
C SER A 82 19.19 2.51 12.19
N TRP A 83 19.63 1.54 12.96
CA TRP A 83 19.05 1.21 14.26
C TRP A 83 19.06 2.39 15.23
N LYS A 84 20.18 3.11 15.32
CA LYS A 84 20.32 4.27 16.20
C LYS A 84 19.31 5.40 15.88
N GLU A 85 19.07 5.65 14.60
CA GLU A 85 18.25 6.79 14.15
C GLU A 85 16.77 6.42 13.93
N TYR A 86 16.50 5.16 13.56
CA TYR A 86 15.17 4.70 13.13
C TYR A 86 14.71 3.41 13.80
N GLY A 87 15.55 2.78 14.63
CA GLY A 87 15.16 1.61 15.42
C GLY A 87 14.25 2.03 16.58
N GLN A 88 13.23 1.24 16.85
CA GLN A 88 12.32 1.49 17.97
C GLN A 88 11.87 0.16 18.60
N VAL A 89 11.58 0.22 19.89
CA VAL A 89 10.87 -0.83 20.62
C VAL A 89 9.62 -0.21 21.24
N ILE A 90 8.46 -0.70 20.82
CA ILE A 90 7.16 -0.22 21.28
C ILE A 90 6.54 -1.31 22.15
N LEU A 91 6.22 -0.95 23.38
CA LEU A 91 5.55 -1.84 24.33
C LEU A 91 4.05 -1.51 24.36
N CYS A 92 3.23 -2.51 24.08
CA CYS A 92 1.77 -2.44 24.10
C CYS A 92 1.20 -3.22 25.27
N GLU A 93 -0.02 -2.88 25.67
CA GLU A 93 -0.72 -3.56 26.77
C GLU A 93 -1.55 -4.75 26.30
N SER A 94 -1.91 -4.81 25.01
CA SER A 94 -2.79 -5.86 24.48
C SER A 94 -2.51 -6.18 23.00
N LEU A 95 -3.04 -7.32 22.53
CA LEU A 95 -3.00 -7.69 21.11
C LEU A 95 -3.76 -6.69 20.22
N ASP A 96 -4.90 -6.18 20.72
CA ASP A 96 -5.69 -5.16 20.00
C ASP A 96 -4.88 -3.88 19.79
N GLU A 97 -4.16 -3.42 20.81
CA GLU A 97 -3.28 -2.26 20.69
C GLU A 97 -2.13 -2.52 19.72
N MET A 98 -1.54 -3.73 19.76
CA MET A 98 -0.49 -4.10 18.79
C MET A 98 -1.02 -4.06 17.36
N VAL A 99 -2.22 -4.55 17.08
CA VAL A 99 -2.86 -4.47 15.76
C VAL A 99 -3.09 -3.01 15.36
N GLN A 100 -3.62 -2.20 16.27
CA GLN A 100 -3.89 -0.78 16.00
C GLN A 100 -2.60 -0.03 15.64
N VAL A 101 -1.55 -0.17 16.45
CA VAL A 101 -0.24 0.47 16.22
C VAL A 101 0.38 -0.03 14.92
N ALA A 102 0.31 -1.33 14.64
CA ALA A 102 0.83 -1.90 13.40
C ALA A 102 0.12 -1.35 12.15
N ASP A 103 -1.22 -1.25 12.19
CA ASP A 103 -2.01 -0.67 11.10
C ASP A 103 -1.79 0.85 10.94
N GLU A 104 -1.51 1.58 12.02
CA GLU A 104 -1.12 2.99 11.97
C GLU A 104 0.25 3.16 11.32
N LEU A 105 1.21 2.30 11.61
CA LEU A 105 2.54 2.29 11.00
C LEU A 105 2.48 1.89 9.52
N ALA A 106 1.61 0.97 9.15
CA ALA A 106 1.37 0.49 7.78
C ALA A 106 2.67 0.13 7.05
N PHE A 107 3.48 -0.72 7.67
CA PHE A 107 4.83 -1.04 7.22
C PHE A 107 4.86 -1.97 6.00
N GLU A 108 5.95 -1.88 5.27
CA GLU A 108 6.27 -2.72 4.11
C GLU A 108 6.32 -4.21 4.47
N HIS A 109 7.15 -4.55 5.45
CA HIS A 109 7.34 -5.91 5.94
C HIS A 109 6.85 -6.02 7.36
N VAL A 110 5.94 -6.95 7.63
CA VAL A 110 5.43 -7.20 8.98
C VAL A 110 5.61 -8.68 9.32
N GLN A 111 6.47 -8.98 10.28
CA GLN A 111 6.71 -10.33 10.77
C GLN A 111 5.96 -10.57 12.06
N ILE A 112 5.15 -11.63 12.09
CA ILE A 112 4.35 -12.02 13.25
C ILE A 112 5.01 -13.22 13.91
N MET A 113 5.49 -13.03 15.14
CA MET A 113 6.14 -14.07 15.93
C MET A 113 5.46 -14.24 17.29
N THR A 114 4.13 -14.21 17.30
CA THR A 114 3.31 -14.42 18.49
C THR A 114 2.78 -15.85 18.58
N GLU A 115 2.33 -16.27 19.74
CA GLU A 115 1.67 -17.57 19.92
C GLU A 115 0.44 -17.68 19.00
N ASP A 116 -0.40 -16.63 18.94
CA ASP A 116 -1.56 -16.56 18.07
C ASP A 116 -1.27 -15.70 16.82
N ILE A 117 -0.65 -16.31 15.81
CA ILE A 117 -0.38 -15.65 14.52
C ILE A 117 -1.65 -15.39 13.71
N ASP A 118 -2.68 -16.23 13.86
CA ASP A 118 -3.93 -16.10 13.12
C ASP A 118 -4.74 -14.88 13.60
N TYR A 119 -4.57 -14.49 14.87
CA TYR A 119 -5.16 -13.27 15.39
C TYR A 119 -4.73 -12.04 14.54
N PHE A 120 -3.44 -11.88 14.29
CA PHE A 120 -2.94 -10.77 13.48
C PHE A 120 -3.32 -10.89 12.01
N LEU A 121 -3.27 -12.09 11.43
CA LEU A 121 -3.70 -12.34 10.05
C LEU A 121 -5.16 -11.91 9.82
N ASN A 122 -6.02 -12.14 10.81
CA ASN A 122 -7.45 -11.85 10.69
C ASN A 122 -7.83 -10.40 11.04
N ASN A 123 -7.00 -9.68 11.80
CA ASN A 123 -7.35 -8.35 12.31
C ASN A 123 -6.52 -7.21 11.70
N MET A 124 -5.32 -7.47 11.16
CA MET A 124 -4.53 -6.44 10.48
C MET A 124 -5.04 -6.17 9.06
N THR A 125 -4.92 -4.93 8.64
CA THR A 125 -5.38 -4.46 7.31
C THR A 125 -4.30 -3.72 6.51
N ASN A 126 -3.32 -3.10 7.17
CA ASN A 126 -2.36 -2.21 6.55
C ASN A 126 -0.93 -2.76 6.61
N TYR A 127 -0.58 -3.59 5.65
CA TYR A 127 0.77 -4.15 5.52
C TYR A 127 1.12 -4.35 4.04
N GLY A 128 2.41 -4.33 3.71
CA GLY A 128 2.88 -4.72 2.39
C GLY A 128 2.91 -6.24 2.23
N ALA A 129 3.56 -6.94 3.17
CA ALA A 129 3.55 -8.39 3.27
C ALA A 129 3.59 -8.84 4.73
N LEU A 130 2.84 -9.90 5.07
CA LEU A 130 2.90 -10.60 6.35
C LEU A 130 3.79 -11.84 6.25
N PHE A 131 4.65 -12.01 7.25
CA PHE A 131 5.47 -13.20 7.45
C PHE A 131 5.01 -13.88 8.73
N LEU A 132 4.40 -15.05 8.62
CA LEU A 132 3.64 -15.68 9.69
C LEU A 132 4.45 -16.77 10.40
N GLY A 133 4.88 -16.48 11.61
CA GLY A 133 5.64 -17.35 12.49
C GLY A 133 7.17 -17.24 12.30
N SER A 134 7.90 -17.75 13.29
CA SER A 134 9.38 -17.70 13.33
C SER A 134 10.10 -18.59 12.29
N ARG A 135 9.35 -19.43 11.53
CA ARG A 135 9.91 -20.29 10.49
C ARG A 135 10.01 -19.63 9.13
N THR A 136 9.58 -18.41 8.99
CA THR A 136 9.71 -17.59 7.79
C THR A 136 10.28 -16.23 8.15
N ASN A 137 10.77 -15.51 7.15
CA ASN A 137 11.25 -14.14 7.32
C ASN A 137 11.24 -13.40 5.99
N VAL A 138 11.61 -12.12 6.02
CA VAL A 138 11.66 -11.24 4.84
C VAL A 138 12.61 -11.80 3.77
N ALA A 139 13.79 -12.27 4.15
CA ALA A 139 14.78 -12.80 3.20
C ALA A 139 14.26 -14.02 2.42
N PHE A 140 13.43 -14.87 3.03
CA PHE A 140 12.79 -15.99 2.34
C PHE A 140 11.79 -15.49 1.28
N GLY A 141 10.98 -14.49 1.62
CA GLY A 141 10.05 -13.85 0.69
C GLY A 141 10.78 -13.23 -0.50
N ASP A 142 11.87 -12.53 -0.25
CA ASP A 142 12.66 -11.85 -1.28
C ASP A 142 13.39 -12.78 -2.24
N LYS A 143 13.79 -13.97 -1.78
CA LYS A 143 14.73 -14.80 -2.51
C LYS A 143 14.14 -16.10 -3.08
N VAL A 144 13.26 -16.80 -2.31
CA VAL A 144 12.97 -18.21 -2.61
C VAL A 144 11.50 -18.62 -2.53
N ILE A 145 10.66 -17.97 -1.73
CA ILE A 145 9.24 -18.37 -1.55
C ILE A 145 8.38 -18.01 -2.77
N GLY A 146 8.71 -16.92 -3.47
CA GLY A 146 8.04 -16.55 -4.72
C GLY A 146 6.87 -15.57 -4.55
N THR A 147 6.61 -15.05 -3.35
CA THR A 147 5.68 -13.95 -3.16
C THR A 147 6.23 -12.65 -3.76
N ASN A 148 5.34 -11.69 -4.04
CA ASN A 148 5.78 -10.37 -4.49
C ASN A 148 6.63 -9.70 -3.41
N HIS A 149 7.83 -9.23 -3.78
CA HIS A 149 8.73 -8.47 -2.90
C HIS A 149 8.87 -6.99 -3.29
N THR A 150 8.13 -6.52 -4.30
CA THR A 150 8.05 -5.10 -4.66
C THR A 150 6.88 -4.48 -3.90
N LEU A 151 7.14 -4.09 -2.69
CA LEU A 151 6.15 -3.76 -1.67
C LEU A 151 6.04 -2.26 -1.44
N PRO A 152 4.93 -1.78 -0.84
CA PRO A 152 4.73 -0.37 -0.53
C PRO A 152 5.50 0.04 0.73
N THR A 153 6.07 1.24 0.71
CA THR A 153 6.75 1.86 1.84
C THR A 153 6.08 3.17 2.25
N LYS A 154 6.48 3.74 3.37
CA LYS A 154 6.02 5.07 3.84
C LYS A 154 4.50 5.15 3.90
N THR A 155 3.90 4.22 4.61
CA THR A 155 2.45 4.12 4.83
C THR A 155 1.61 3.85 3.57
N ALA A 156 2.21 3.59 2.42
CA ALA A 156 1.48 3.27 1.21
C ALA A 156 0.75 1.91 1.30
N ALA A 157 1.11 1.07 2.27
CA ALA A 157 0.39 -0.17 2.57
C ALA A 157 -1.10 0.05 2.95
N ARG A 158 -1.50 1.29 3.27
CA ARG A 158 -2.90 1.66 3.51
C ARG A 158 -3.79 1.58 2.26
N TYR A 159 -3.23 1.56 1.05
CA TYR A 159 -4.02 1.54 -0.18
C TYR A 159 -3.49 0.60 -1.27
N THR A 160 -2.34 -0.03 -1.08
CA THR A 160 -1.74 -0.95 -2.06
C THR A 160 -0.88 -2.01 -1.40
N GLY A 161 -0.90 -3.22 -1.94
CA GLY A 161 0.04 -4.28 -1.58
C GLY A 161 1.29 -4.32 -2.47
N GLY A 162 1.52 -3.31 -3.31
CA GLY A 162 2.68 -3.22 -4.19
C GLY A 162 2.42 -3.75 -5.60
N LEU A 163 3.41 -4.42 -6.18
CA LEU A 163 3.33 -4.97 -7.53
C LEU A 163 2.42 -6.21 -7.58
N TRP A 164 1.51 -6.23 -8.53
CA TRP A 164 0.62 -7.36 -8.78
C TRP A 164 0.21 -7.40 -10.25
N VAL A 165 -0.42 -8.49 -10.70
CA VAL A 165 -0.78 -8.68 -12.11
C VAL A 165 -1.63 -7.54 -12.69
N GLY A 166 -2.48 -6.91 -11.89
CA GLY A 166 -3.30 -5.77 -12.33
C GLY A 166 -2.51 -4.53 -12.76
N LYS A 167 -1.22 -4.41 -12.37
CA LYS A 167 -0.35 -3.33 -12.86
C LYS A 167 0.02 -3.47 -14.33
N PHE A 168 -0.14 -4.65 -14.90
CA PHE A 168 0.10 -4.96 -16.32
C PHE A 168 -1.20 -5.04 -17.13
N ILE A 169 -2.35 -4.91 -16.49
CA ILE A 169 -3.67 -4.94 -17.11
C ILE A 169 -4.21 -3.52 -17.25
N LYS A 170 -4.75 -3.22 -18.43
CA LYS A 170 -5.43 -1.96 -18.70
C LYS A 170 -6.93 -2.16 -18.70
N THR A 171 -7.65 -1.37 -17.90
CA THR A 171 -9.11 -1.30 -17.94
C THR A 171 -9.55 -0.32 -19.04
N CYS A 172 -10.39 -0.79 -19.95
CA CYS A 172 -11.00 0.02 -20.98
C CYS A 172 -12.52 -0.05 -20.84
N THR A 173 -13.19 1.07 -21.08
CA THR A 173 -14.65 1.15 -21.09
C THR A 173 -15.17 1.34 -22.51
N TYR A 174 -16.37 0.82 -22.79
CA TYR A 174 -17.13 1.13 -24.00
C TYR A 174 -18.58 1.38 -23.62
N GLN A 175 -19.28 2.14 -24.47
CA GLN A 175 -20.70 2.38 -24.33
C GLN A 175 -21.39 2.26 -25.68
N LYS A 176 -22.62 1.75 -25.68
CA LYS A 176 -23.49 1.62 -26.86
C LYS A 176 -24.93 1.91 -26.46
N VAL A 177 -25.57 2.84 -27.14
CA VAL A 177 -27.01 3.08 -27.00
C VAL A 177 -27.73 2.26 -28.08
N LEU A 178 -28.71 1.46 -27.71
CA LEU A 178 -29.27 0.42 -28.57
C LEU A 178 -30.48 0.88 -29.38
N THR A 179 -31.22 1.91 -28.93
CA THR A 179 -32.42 2.38 -29.59
C THR A 179 -32.42 3.90 -29.78
N ASP A 180 -33.22 4.37 -30.75
CA ASP A 180 -33.40 5.79 -31.02
C ASP A 180 -34.09 6.50 -29.84
N GLU A 181 -35.08 5.85 -29.22
CA GLU A 181 -35.78 6.40 -28.05
C GLU A 181 -34.80 6.59 -26.87
N ALA A 182 -33.94 5.58 -26.62
CA ALA A 182 -32.95 5.67 -25.56
C ALA A 182 -31.93 6.78 -25.85
N SER A 183 -31.48 6.91 -27.11
CA SER A 183 -30.54 7.97 -27.52
C SER A 183 -31.18 9.36 -27.34
N SER A 184 -32.42 9.55 -27.72
CA SER A 184 -33.14 10.80 -27.53
C SER A 184 -33.33 11.15 -26.07
N LYS A 185 -33.78 10.18 -25.25
CA LYS A 185 -33.98 10.38 -23.81
C LYS A 185 -32.70 10.73 -23.08
N ILE A 186 -31.62 10.01 -23.35
CA ILE A 186 -30.27 10.30 -22.77
C ILE A 186 -29.82 11.69 -23.22
N GLY A 187 -30.03 12.03 -24.50
CA GLY A 187 -29.67 13.33 -25.04
C GLY A 187 -30.36 14.49 -24.33
N GLU A 188 -31.62 14.37 -23.93
CA GLU A 188 -32.32 15.41 -23.16
C GLU A 188 -31.65 15.68 -21.79
N TYR A 189 -31.35 14.63 -21.05
CA TYR A 189 -30.68 14.77 -19.77
C TYR A 189 -29.24 15.32 -19.92
N CYS A 190 -28.53 14.80 -20.92
CA CYS A 190 -27.18 15.26 -21.24
C CYS A 190 -27.16 16.75 -21.58
N SER A 191 -28.10 17.20 -22.44
CA SER A 191 -28.21 18.61 -22.81
C SER A 191 -28.45 19.52 -21.60
N ARG A 192 -29.34 19.12 -20.67
CA ARG A 192 -29.59 19.88 -19.44
C ARG A 192 -28.35 19.99 -18.56
N LEU A 193 -27.64 18.87 -18.40
CA LEU A 193 -26.43 18.86 -17.59
C LEU A 193 -25.34 19.73 -18.23
N CYS A 194 -25.14 19.63 -19.53
CA CYS A 194 -24.22 20.49 -20.27
C CYS A 194 -24.53 21.99 -20.14
N ALA A 195 -25.84 22.34 -20.11
CA ALA A 195 -26.26 23.72 -19.88
C ALA A 195 -25.85 24.22 -18.47
N LEU A 196 -26.00 23.37 -17.44
CA LEU A 196 -25.58 23.69 -16.07
C LEU A 196 -24.05 23.84 -15.94
N GLU A 197 -23.31 23.05 -16.70
CA GLU A 197 -21.84 23.07 -16.72
C GLU A 197 -21.25 24.14 -17.67
N GLY A 198 -22.07 24.77 -18.49
CA GLY A 198 -21.61 25.75 -19.49
C GLY A 198 -20.96 25.13 -20.75
N PHE A 199 -21.13 23.82 -20.98
CA PHE A 199 -20.56 23.12 -22.13
C PHE A 199 -21.50 23.10 -23.36
N SER A 200 -21.65 24.23 -24.05
CA SER A 200 -22.56 24.37 -25.17
C SER A 200 -22.29 23.39 -26.32
N GLY A 201 -21.02 23.13 -26.65
CA GLY A 201 -20.64 22.16 -27.69
C GLY A 201 -21.05 20.72 -27.32
N HIS A 202 -20.88 20.30 -26.08
CA HIS A 202 -21.36 19.00 -25.59
C HIS A 202 -22.90 18.95 -25.60
N GLY A 203 -23.54 20.06 -25.19
CA GLY A 203 -24.99 20.18 -25.26
C GLY A 203 -25.51 20.02 -26.67
N GLU A 204 -24.83 20.59 -27.67
CA GLU A 204 -25.22 20.42 -29.08
C GLU A 204 -25.01 18.99 -29.59
N GLN A 205 -23.97 18.26 -29.11
CA GLN A 205 -23.84 16.84 -29.41
C GLN A 205 -25.06 16.03 -28.92
N ALA A 206 -25.59 16.40 -27.75
CA ALA A 206 -26.81 15.79 -27.23
C ALA A 206 -28.06 16.22 -28.03
N ASN A 207 -28.21 17.50 -28.28
CA ASN A 207 -29.40 18.06 -28.98
C ASN A 207 -29.56 17.55 -30.40
N ILE A 208 -28.48 17.35 -31.16
CA ILE A 208 -28.57 16.78 -32.50
C ILE A 208 -29.13 15.35 -32.47
N ARG A 209 -28.82 14.57 -31.43
CA ARG A 209 -29.37 13.22 -31.27
C ARG A 209 -30.82 13.24 -30.88
N VAL A 210 -31.25 14.17 -30.03
CA VAL A 210 -32.66 14.38 -29.71
C VAL A 210 -33.45 14.76 -30.95
N ARG A 211 -32.93 15.66 -31.79
CA ARG A 211 -33.57 16.03 -33.07
C ARG A 211 -33.65 14.86 -34.05
N ARG A 212 -32.53 14.12 -34.18
CA ARG A 212 -32.41 13.06 -35.20
C ARG A 212 -33.20 11.81 -34.84
N TYR A 213 -33.12 11.40 -33.59
CA TYR A 213 -33.69 10.13 -33.12
C TYR A 213 -35.01 10.28 -32.37
N GLY A 214 -35.28 11.44 -31.78
CA GLY A 214 -36.53 11.71 -31.07
C GLY A 214 -37.58 12.53 -31.87
N GLY A 215 -37.22 13.02 -33.05
CA GLY A 215 -38.10 13.84 -33.88
C GLY A 215 -38.47 15.20 -33.26
N ARG A 216 -37.77 15.64 -32.20
CA ARG A 216 -38.08 16.87 -31.47
C ARG A 216 -37.32 18.06 -32.04
N ASN A 217 -38.02 19.19 -32.16
CA ASN A 217 -37.42 20.43 -32.64
C ASN A 217 -36.73 21.21 -31.51
N ILE A 218 -35.54 20.75 -31.08
CA ILE A 218 -34.70 21.48 -30.15
C ILE A 218 -33.77 22.38 -30.97
N LYS A 219 -33.79 23.69 -30.69
CA LYS A 219 -32.89 24.64 -31.37
C LYS A 219 -31.45 24.34 -31.06
N PRO A 220 -30.51 24.48 -32.03
CA PRO A 220 -29.06 24.45 -31.75
C PRO A 220 -28.69 25.51 -30.74
N TYR A 221 -27.61 25.26 -29.97
CA TYR A 221 -27.02 26.32 -29.16
C TYR A 221 -26.57 27.47 -30.09
N ALA A 222 -27.01 28.68 -29.79
CA ALA A 222 -26.50 29.85 -30.49
C ALA A 222 -25.00 30.00 -30.22
N ALA A 223 -24.23 30.37 -31.26
CA ALA A 223 -22.89 30.83 -31.04
C ALA A 223 -22.93 32.05 -30.09
N ALA A 224 -22.03 32.10 -29.10
CA ALA A 224 -21.87 33.31 -28.31
C ALA A 224 -21.48 34.44 -29.28
N GLU A 225 -22.29 35.50 -29.29
CA GLU A 225 -21.99 36.74 -30.01
C GLU A 225 -20.76 37.42 -29.40
#